data_77a6ee4e0bac246c3293c268527dde55
#
_entry.id   77a6ee4e0bac246c3293c268527dde55
#
_cell.length_a   1.000
_cell.length_b   1.000
_cell.length_c   1.000
_cell.angle_alpha   90.00
_cell.angle_beta   90.00
_cell.angle_gamma   90.00
#
_symmetry.space_group_name_H-M   'P 1'
#
loop_
_entity.id
_entity.type
_entity.pdbx_description
1 polymer ?
#
loop_
_entity_poly.entity_id
_entity_poly.type
_entity_poly.pdbx_seq_one_letter_code
_entity_poly.pdbx_strand_id
1 'polypeptide(L)'
;GTPSQVFQSFPVQVAMSTYSANGRAGYDPTKAWADFTWIAEGATDSAAAGTALATGVKTNNGILGVDPAGNVVKNVAERAAELDKATGVVTSVPFNHATPAAWGAHNASRNDSTGISTEMIDGPLDVIMGAGHPGYDDDHQPRDADYSLISEGDFQRLQDGQTSRTFVEDRADFEALATTEGGPTQVFGLAQVANTLQQGRSGDSEGQLPFSVEQNDVPSLETMTKGALNALEQDEDGLFLMVEGGAIDWTGHANETTRNIEETVDFNASVEAVVEWVETESSWDETLVIVTADHETGYLDGSASDPTWTPITGEKGQLPDQKWFSGNHTNQLVPLFAKGVGSDLLGSYAVGSDPVRGAYLDNVDVARVAFESWGRDDAPEQEGIEIHANVP
;
A
#
# COMPACT_ATOMS: atom_id res chain seq x y z
N GLY A 1 -24.75 3.52 -7.80
CA GLY A 1 -24.38 4.88 -8.23
C GLY A 1 -23.47 4.85 -9.45
N THR A 2 -23.22 5.96 -10.06
CA THR A 2 -22.21 6.05 -11.13
C THR A 2 -20.85 5.98 -10.45
N PRO A 3 -19.91 5.14 -10.94
CA PRO A 3 -18.53 5.12 -10.42
C PRO A 3 -17.92 6.52 -10.46
N SER A 4 -17.25 6.93 -9.39
CA SER A 4 -16.57 8.23 -9.29
C SER A 4 -15.05 8.10 -9.43
N GLN A 5 -14.51 6.92 -9.10
CA GLN A 5 -13.09 6.62 -9.22
C GLN A 5 -12.85 5.70 -10.42
N VAL A 6 -11.73 5.89 -11.10
CA VAL A 6 -11.41 5.15 -12.34
C VAL A 6 -11.40 3.64 -12.13
N PHE A 7 -10.82 3.17 -11.02
CA PHE A 7 -10.71 1.74 -10.69
C PHE A 7 -12.07 1.08 -10.39
N GLN A 8 -13.11 1.83 -10.01
CA GLN A 8 -14.45 1.28 -9.82
C GLN A 8 -15.09 0.79 -11.13
N SER A 9 -14.49 1.13 -12.28
CA SER A 9 -14.88 0.62 -13.60
C SER A 9 -14.10 -0.61 -14.05
N PHE A 10 -13.10 -1.07 -13.27
CA PHE A 10 -12.29 -2.23 -13.62
C PHE A 10 -13.15 -3.50 -13.72
N PRO A 11 -12.83 -4.42 -14.65
CA PRO A 11 -13.67 -5.59 -14.91
C PRO A 11 -13.67 -6.60 -13.76
N VAL A 12 -12.59 -6.70 -13.00
CA VAL A 12 -12.50 -7.55 -11.83
C VAL A 12 -12.78 -6.72 -10.58
N GLN A 13 -13.81 -7.11 -9.84
CA GLN A 13 -14.23 -6.49 -8.59
C GLN A 13 -14.61 -7.59 -7.63
N VAL A 14 -13.77 -7.85 -6.65
CA VAL A 14 -13.95 -8.88 -5.63
C VAL A 14 -13.59 -8.30 -4.26
N ALA A 15 -13.93 -9.01 -3.20
CA ALA A 15 -13.45 -8.68 -1.87
C ALA A 15 -12.20 -9.49 -1.53
N MET A 16 -11.45 -9.07 -0.51
CA MET A 16 -10.23 -9.73 -0.08
C MET A 16 -10.16 -9.83 1.45
N SER A 17 -9.79 -11.00 1.96
CA SER A 17 -9.51 -11.22 3.38
C SER A 17 -8.04 -10.98 3.70
N THR A 18 -7.75 -10.47 4.90
CA THR A 18 -6.44 -9.88 5.25
C THR A 18 -5.81 -10.43 6.53
N TYR A 19 -6.34 -11.49 7.13
CA TYR A 19 -5.86 -12.05 8.40
C TYR A 19 -4.38 -12.43 8.36
N SER A 20 -3.69 -12.30 9.52
CA SER A 20 -2.30 -12.72 9.73
C SER A 20 -2.20 -14.15 10.28
N ALA A 21 -1.00 -14.75 10.27
CA ALA A 21 -0.79 -16.12 10.76
C ALA A 21 -1.08 -16.29 12.26
N ASN A 22 -0.82 -15.27 13.08
CA ASN A 22 -1.11 -15.26 14.52
C ASN A 22 -2.38 -14.49 14.90
N GLY A 23 -3.13 -14.02 13.91
CA GLY A 23 -4.39 -13.35 14.09
C GLY A 23 -5.57 -14.31 14.12
N ARG A 24 -6.69 -13.88 13.57
CA ARG A 24 -7.87 -14.74 13.40
C ARG A 24 -7.63 -15.71 12.23
N ALA A 25 -8.10 -16.94 12.37
CA ALA A 25 -7.86 -18.03 11.40
C ALA A 25 -8.65 -17.90 10.06
N GLY A 26 -9.02 -16.71 9.65
CA GLY A 26 -9.70 -16.39 8.39
C GLY A 26 -10.98 -15.59 8.61
N TYR A 27 -11.63 -15.21 7.50
CA TYR A 27 -12.89 -14.50 7.50
C TYR A 27 -14.07 -15.48 7.57
N ASP A 28 -15.02 -15.21 8.45
CA ASP A 28 -16.27 -15.98 8.60
C ASP A 28 -17.46 -15.01 8.38
N PRO A 29 -18.11 -15.03 7.21
CA PRO A 29 -19.19 -14.10 6.91
C PRO A 29 -20.40 -14.25 7.85
N THR A 30 -20.66 -15.45 8.37
CA THR A 30 -21.78 -15.65 9.30
C THR A 30 -21.52 -14.92 10.62
N LYS A 31 -20.31 -15.01 11.15
CA LYS A 31 -19.94 -14.32 12.40
C LYS A 31 -19.79 -12.82 12.18
N ALA A 32 -19.17 -12.42 11.07
CA ALA A 32 -18.98 -11.02 10.72
C ALA A 32 -20.30 -10.27 10.69
N TRP A 33 -21.37 -10.86 10.15
CA TRP A 33 -22.69 -10.22 10.08
C TRP A 33 -23.60 -10.48 11.29
N ALA A 34 -23.23 -11.39 12.19
CA ALA A 34 -24.00 -11.66 13.41
C ALA A 34 -23.57 -10.83 14.61
N ASP A 35 -22.32 -10.39 14.67
CA ASP A 35 -21.72 -9.70 15.80
C ASP A 35 -20.87 -8.52 15.33
N PHE A 36 -21.32 -7.30 15.65
CA PHE A 36 -20.67 -6.05 15.26
C PHE A 36 -19.22 -5.94 15.79
N THR A 37 -18.90 -6.59 16.90
CA THR A 37 -17.56 -6.54 17.50
C THR A 37 -16.61 -7.61 16.96
N TRP A 38 -17.12 -8.65 16.32
CA TRP A 38 -16.35 -9.81 15.89
C TRP A 38 -15.19 -9.45 14.95
N ILE A 39 -15.42 -8.54 13.99
CA ILE A 39 -14.39 -8.16 13.01
C ILE A 39 -13.26 -7.32 13.60
N ALA A 40 -13.45 -6.70 14.76
CA ALA A 40 -12.44 -5.89 15.43
C ALA A 40 -11.39 -6.72 16.19
N GLU A 41 -11.60 -8.05 16.34
CA GLU A 41 -10.71 -8.91 17.11
C GLU A 41 -9.67 -9.63 16.25
N GLY A 42 -8.41 -9.60 16.67
CA GLY A 42 -7.33 -10.37 16.05
C GLY A 42 -7.04 -9.94 14.61
N ALA A 43 -7.13 -8.65 14.31
CA ALA A 43 -6.82 -8.10 13.00
C ALA A 43 -5.31 -8.20 12.68
N THR A 44 -5.01 -8.18 11.40
CA THR A 44 -3.65 -8.09 10.89
C THR A 44 -3.03 -6.72 11.19
N ASP A 45 -1.70 -6.64 11.17
CA ASP A 45 -1.00 -5.37 10.99
C ASP A 45 -0.45 -5.25 9.55
N SER A 46 0.03 -4.07 9.17
CA SER A 46 0.55 -3.82 7.82
C SER A 46 1.79 -4.67 7.49
N ALA A 47 2.60 -5.07 8.50
CA ALA A 47 3.78 -5.90 8.26
C ALA A 47 3.37 -7.30 7.77
N ALA A 48 2.44 -7.94 8.48
CA ALA A 48 1.94 -9.26 8.08
C ALA A 48 1.08 -9.19 6.81
N ALA A 49 0.24 -8.15 6.66
CA ALA A 49 -0.58 -7.98 5.48
C ALA A 49 0.26 -7.66 4.23
N GLY A 50 1.21 -6.73 4.34
CA GLY A 50 2.16 -6.40 3.27
C GLY A 50 3.01 -7.61 2.87
N THR A 51 3.51 -8.38 3.85
CA THR A 51 4.24 -9.63 3.57
C THR A 51 3.36 -10.61 2.79
N ALA A 52 2.09 -10.79 3.17
CA ALA A 52 1.19 -11.69 2.44
C ALA A 52 0.94 -11.22 0.99
N LEU A 53 0.73 -9.90 0.80
CA LEU A 53 0.57 -9.29 -0.53
C LEU A 53 1.84 -9.42 -1.39
N ALA A 54 3.01 -9.26 -0.78
CA ALA A 54 4.29 -9.25 -1.48
C ALA A 54 4.82 -10.65 -1.79
N THR A 55 4.56 -11.65 -0.94
CA THR A 55 5.21 -12.97 -1.01
C THR A 55 4.25 -14.13 -1.28
N GLY A 56 2.95 -13.96 -1.04
CA GLY A 56 1.98 -15.06 -1.04
C GLY A 56 2.05 -15.94 0.22
N VAL A 57 2.77 -15.51 1.26
CA VAL A 57 2.95 -16.27 2.51
C VAL A 57 2.46 -15.46 3.70
N LYS A 58 1.59 -16.09 4.52
CA LYS A 58 1.15 -15.50 5.80
C LYS A 58 2.29 -15.48 6.80
N THR A 59 2.41 -14.36 7.53
CA THR A 59 3.32 -14.24 8.67
C THR A 59 2.62 -13.68 9.91
N ASN A 60 3.35 -13.61 11.01
CA ASN A 60 2.85 -13.04 12.25
C ASN A 60 2.88 -11.51 12.20
N ASN A 61 1.96 -10.86 12.89
CA ASN A 61 1.98 -9.41 13.06
C ASN A 61 3.37 -8.93 13.51
N GLY A 62 3.84 -7.84 12.92
CA GLY A 62 5.13 -7.24 13.22
C GLY A 62 6.32 -7.77 12.42
N ILE A 63 6.14 -8.78 11.56
CA ILE A 63 7.21 -9.45 10.80
C ILE A 63 7.10 -9.10 9.31
N LEU A 64 8.25 -8.84 8.66
CA LEU A 64 8.38 -8.42 7.26
C LEU A 64 9.15 -9.47 6.45
N GLY A 65 8.59 -9.97 5.35
CA GLY A 65 9.30 -10.83 4.40
C GLY A 65 9.87 -12.13 4.99
N VAL A 66 9.38 -12.57 6.17
CA VAL A 66 9.84 -13.75 6.90
C VAL A 66 8.62 -14.57 7.33
N ASP A 67 8.65 -15.87 7.13
CA ASP A 67 7.57 -16.77 7.53
C ASP A 67 7.49 -16.97 9.07
N PRO A 68 6.44 -17.59 9.61
CA PRO A 68 6.34 -17.83 11.06
C PRO A 68 7.42 -18.75 11.65
N ALA A 69 8.16 -19.47 10.82
CA ALA A 69 9.27 -20.32 11.25
C ALA A 69 10.63 -19.58 11.25
N GLY A 70 10.66 -18.34 10.76
CA GLY A 70 11.86 -17.51 10.69
C GLY A 70 12.65 -17.62 9.39
N ASN A 71 12.06 -18.20 8.33
CA ASN A 71 12.70 -18.28 7.02
C ASN A 71 12.35 -17.04 6.20
N VAL A 72 13.33 -16.49 5.49
CA VAL A 72 13.12 -15.45 4.49
C VAL A 72 12.27 -16.00 3.35
N VAL A 73 11.26 -15.23 2.92
CA VAL A 73 10.37 -15.60 1.81
C VAL A 73 10.48 -14.56 0.70
N LYS A 74 10.76 -15.04 -0.52
CA LYS A 74 10.93 -14.20 -1.70
C LYS A 74 9.67 -13.37 -1.98
N ASN A 75 9.84 -12.08 -2.24
CA ASN A 75 8.76 -11.21 -2.64
C ASN A 75 8.70 -10.99 -4.17
N VAL A 76 7.61 -10.39 -4.64
CA VAL A 76 7.36 -10.12 -6.07
C VAL A 76 8.38 -9.15 -6.66
N ALA A 77 8.86 -8.14 -5.90
CA ALA A 77 9.86 -7.20 -6.39
C ALA A 77 11.22 -7.89 -6.61
N GLU A 78 11.64 -8.78 -5.70
CA GLU A 78 12.83 -9.61 -5.91
C GLU A 78 12.69 -10.51 -7.14
N ARG A 79 11.50 -11.08 -7.35
CA ARG A 79 11.25 -11.88 -8.55
C ARG A 79 11.28 -11.03 -9.81
N ALA A 80 10.76 -9.82 -9.79
CA ALA A 80 10.84 -8.88 -10.90
C ALA A 80 12.31 -8.56 -11.24
N ALA A 81 13.13 -8.24 -10.23
CA ALA A 81 14.56 -7.99 -10.41
C ALA A 81 15.33 -9.21 -10.94
N GLU A 82 14.97 -10.45 -10.55
CA GLU A 82 15.53 -11.68 -11.14
C GLU A 82 15.19 -11.88 -12.63
N LEU A 83 14.13 -11.22 -13.08
CA LEU A 83 13.70 -11.20 -14.48
C LEU A 83 14.20 -9.95 -15.23
N ASP A 84 15.21 -9.30 -14.67
CA ASP A 84 15.80 -8.07 -15.20
C ASP A 84 14.79 -6.92 -15.39
N LYS A 85 13.68 -6.92 -14.62
CA LYS A 85 12.67 -5.84 -14.63
C LYS A 85 13.03 -4.76 -13.62
N ALA A 86 12.76 -3.50 -13.96
CA ALA A 86 12.88 -2.40 -13.04
C ALA A 86 11.87 -2.51 -11.89
N THR A 87 12.27 -2.10 -10.68
CA THR A 87 11.46 -2.28 -9.46
C THR A 87 11.34 -1.01 -8.63
N GLY A 88 10.15 -0.75 -8.07
CA GLY A 88 9.96 0.45 -7.27
C GLY A 88 8.87 0.36 -6.21
N VAL A 89 9.04 1.21 -5.19
CA VAL A 89 8.04 1.46 -4.16
C VAL A 89 7.88 2.96 -3.94
N VAL A 90 6.63 3.42 -3.82
CA VAL A 90 6.27 4.82 -3.57
C VAL A 90 5.21 4.86 -2.48
N THR A 91 5.35 5.74 -1.50
CA THR A 91 4.38 5.85 -0.40
C THR A 91 4.22 7.28 0.10
N SER A 92 3.07 7.59 0.70
CA SER A 92 2.79 8.87 1.36
C SER A 92 3.23 8.93 2.84
N VAL A 93 3.75 7.82 3.39
CA VAL A 93 4.29 7.67 4.75
C VAL A 93 5.80 7.43 4.72
N PRO A 94 6.50 7.15 5.83
CA PRO A 94 7.93 6.88 5.77
C PRO A 94 8.25 5.74 4.79
N PHE A 95 9.26 5.96 3.93
CA PHE A 95 9.65 5.03 2.88
C PHE A 95 9.92 3.60 3.37
N ASN A 96 10.29 3.44 4.63
CA ASN A 96 10.58 2.18 5.33
C ASN A 96 9.45 1.74 6.27
N HIS A 97 8.25 2.35 6.17
CA HIS A 97 7.07 1.84 6.87
C HIS A 97 6.75 0.41 6.42
N ALA A 98 6.00 -0.32 7.23
CA ALA A 98 5.85 -1.77 7.05
C ALA A 98 5.37 -2.20 5.66
N THR A 99 4.44 -1.46 5.04
CA THR A 99 3.89 -1.82 3.72
C THR A 99 4.93 -1.70 2.60
N PRO A 100 5.60 -0.55 2.37
CA PRO A 100 6.67 -0.49 1.37
C PRO A 100 7.84 -1.40 1.71
N ALA A 101 8.18 -1.56 3.00
CA ALA A 101 9.25 -2.42 3.45
C ALA A 101 9.02 -3.92 3.13
N ALA A 102 7.77 -4.38 3.06
CA ALA A 102 7.46 -5.78 2.71
C ALA A 102 7.90 -6.15 1.28
N TRP A 103 8.14 -5.16 0.41
CA TRP A 103 8.61 -5.34 -0.96
C TRP A 103 10.11 -5.14 -1.12
N GLY A 104 10.81 -4.67 -0.08
CA GLY A 104 12.23 -4.34 -0.15
C GLY A 104 13.09 -4.82 1.03
N ALA A 105 12.51 -5.51 2.02
CA ALA A 105 13.22 -5.95 3.22
C ALA A 105 12.71 -7.28 3.78
N HIS A 106 13.55 -7.95 4.55
CA HIS A 106 13.25 -9.19 5.28
C HIS A 106 13.68 -9.03 6.73
N ASN A 107 12.77 -8.55 7.58
CA ASN A 107 13.12 -8.22 8.96
C ASN A 107 12.15 -8.87 9.96
N ALA A 108 12.68 -9.45 11.01
CA ALA A 108 11.90 -10.08 12.09
C ALA A 108 11.09 -9.06 12.92
N SER A 109 11.28 -7.76 12.70
CA SER A 109 10.59 -6.70 13.42
C SER A 109 10.41 -5.45 12.55
N ARG A 110 9.15 -5.06 12.28
CA ARG A 110 8.82 -3.78 11.63
C ARG A 110 9.33 -2.55 12.36
N ASN A 111 9.72 -2.69 13.62
CA ASN A 111 10.22 -1.60 14.47
C ASN A 111 11.74 -1.41 14.36
N ASP A 112 12.44 -2.24 13.61
CA ASP A 112 13.87 -2.06 13.28
C ASP A 112 14.02 -1.12 12.08
N SER A 113 13.56 0.12 12.24
CA SER A 113 13.44 1.08 11.14
C SER A 113 14.77 1.33 10.42
N THR A 114 15.87 1.48 11.16
CA THR A 114 17.19 1.71 10.56
C THR A 114 17.74 0.47 9.85
N GLY A 115 17.51 -0.73 10.40
CA GLY A 115 17.86 -2.00 9.73
C GLY A 115 17.09 -2.16 8.42
N ILE A 116 15.78 -1.95 8.45
CA ILE A 116 14.91 -1.98 7.27
C ILE A 116 15.37 -0.96 6.21
N SER A 117 15.72 0.27 6.62
CA SER A 117 16.22 1.29 5.70
C SER A 117 17.50 0.82 4.99
N THR A 118 18.44 0.24 5.75
CA THR A 118 19.69 -0.31 5.16
C THR A 118 19.38 -1.44 4.18
N GLU A 119 18.48 -2.38 4.53
CA GLU A 119 18.06 -3.45 3.64
C GLU A 119 17.45 -2.92 2.33
N MET A 120 16.55 -1.93 2.41
CA MET A 120 15.93 -1.32 1.22
C MET A 120 16.94 -0.54 0.37
N ILE A 121 17.87 0.22 1.00
CA ILE A 121 18.90 0.99 0.29
C ILE A 121 19.89 0.06 -0.42
N ASP A 122 20.28 -1.04 0.19
CA ASP A 122 21.26 -1.99 -0.37
C ASP A 122 20.58 -3.12 -1.19
N GLY A 123 19.24 -3.17 -1.19
CA GLY A 123 18.42 -4.16 -1.89
C GLY A 123 18.18 -3.86 -3.37
N PRO A 124 17.33 -4.67 -4.03
CA PRO A 124 17.16 -4.66 -5.48
C PRO A 124 16.25 -3.55 -6.03
N LEU A 125 15.58 -2.77 -5.17
CA LEU A 125 14.65 -1.74 -5.64
C LEU A 125 15.38 -0.62 -6.37
N ASP A 126 14.98 -0.29 -7.58
CA ASP A 126 15.54 0.84 -8.36
C ASP A 126 15.00 2.17 -7.86
N VAL A 127 13.70 2.24 -7.60
CA VAL A 127 13.04 3.44 -7.10
C VAL A 127 12.48 3.22 -5.70
N ILE A 128 12.81 4.13 -4.78
CA ILE A 128 12.25 4.19 -3.43
C ILE A 128 11.85 5.65 -3.17
N MET A 129 10.56 5.92 -2.95
CA MET A 129 10.11 7.29 -2.66
C MET A 129 9.11 7.29 -1.50
N GLY A 130 9.24 8.29 -0.61
CA GLY A 130 8.32 8.46 0.52
C GLY A 130 8.67 9.63 1.41
N ALA A 131 7.97 9.72 2.55
CA ALA A 131 8.32 10.58 3.68
C ALA A 131 9.42 9.94 4.54
N GLY A 132 9.75 10.54 5.68
CA GLY A 132 10.75 10.01 6.63
C GLY A 132 12.04 10.82 6.66
N HIS A 133 12.00 12.10 6.25
CA HIS A 133 13.18 12.96 6.18
C HIS A 133 13.65 13.35 7.59
N PRO A 134 14.94 13.09 7.96
CA PRO A 134 15.42 13.36 9.30
C PRO A 134 15.44 14.84 9.67
N GLY A 135 15.66 15.74 8.73
CA GLY A 135 15.87 17.18 8.94
C GLY A 135 14.62 18.04 8.92
N TYR A 136 13.41 17.45 8.75
CA TYR A 136 12.16 18.20 8.68
C TYR A 136 11.11 17.63 9.66
N ASP A 137 10.18 18.47 10.12
CA ASP A 137 9.00 18.06 10.86
C ASP A 137 7.79 17.80 9.94
N ASP A 138 6.62 17.49 10.51
CA ASP A 138 5.42 17.22 9.73
C ASP A 138 4.76 18.46 9.11
N ASP A 139 5.23 19.65 9.45
CA ASP A 139 4.84 20.94 8.84
C ASP A 139 5.83 21.41 7.76
N HIS A 140 6.70 20.53 7.28
CA HIS A 140 7.75 20.88 6.32
C HIS A 140 8.68 21.99 6.85
N GLN A 141 8.91 22.04 8.19
CA GLN A 141 9.83 22.99 8.78
C GLN A 141 11.15 22.32 9.12
N PRO A 142 12.30 22.94 8.82
CA PRO A 142 13.60 22.41 9.22
C PRO A 142 13.69 22.21 10.74
N ARG A 143 14.24 21.07 11.17
CA ARG A 143 14.49 20.73 12.58
C ARG A 143 15.88 20.13 12.81
N ASP A 144 16.26 19.96 14.08
CA ASP A 144 17.40 19.13 14.42
C ASP A 144 17.16 17.70 13.92
N ALA A 145 18.18 17.09 13.30
CA ALA A 145 18.02 15.81 12.63
C ALA A 145 17.62 14.67 13.58
N ASP A 146 16.60 13.93 13.19
CA ASP A 146 16.12 12.72 13.86
C ASP A 146 16.40 11.50 12.97
N TYR A 147 17.40 10.73 13.32
CA TYR A 147 17.83 9.53 12.60
C TYR A 147 17.13 8.25 13.08
N SER A 148 15.93 8.34 13.61
CA SER A 148 15.16 7.16 14.10
C SER A 148 14.65 6.26 12.97
N LEU A 149 14.39 6.82 11.79
CA LEU A 149 13.91 6.08 10.61
C LEU A 149 15.05 5.61 9.70
N ILE A 150 16.03 6.46 9.45
CA ILE A 150 17.20 6.17 8.61
C ILE A 150 18.47 6.49 9.42
N SER A 151 19.48 5.63 9.41
CA SER A 151 20.73 5.93 10.10
C SER A 151 21.41 7.17 9.52
N GLU A 152 22.14 7.93 10.37
CA GLU A 152 22.95 9.07 9.91
C GLU A 152 23.91 8.65 8.79
N GLY A 153 24.50 7.45 8.91
CA GLY A 153 25.43 6.93 7.92
C GLY A 153 24.76 6.66 6.57
N ASP A 154 23.56 6.06 6.55
CA ASP A 154 22.84 5.78 5.31
C ASP A 154 22.31 7.06 4.67
N PHE A 155 21.81 8.00 5.47
CA PHE A 155 21.39 9.30 4.96
C PHE A 155 22.56 10.05 4.31
N GLN A 156 23.74 10.06 4.96
CA GLN A 156 24.94 10.66 4.39
C GLN A 156 25.40 9.95 3.10
N ARG A 157 25.31 8.61 3.02
CA ARG A 157 25.62 7.86 1.78
C ARG A 157 24.73 8.29 0.61
N LEU A 158 23.44 8.52 0.85
CA LEU A 158 22.50 9.02 -0.16
C LEU A 158 22.88 10.43 -0.61
N GLN A 159 23.08 11.36 0.32
CA GLN A 159 23.45 12.75 0.03
C GLN A 159 24.80 12.87 -0.71
N ASP A 160 25.78 12.04 -0.38
CA ASP A 160 27.11 12.04 -0.99
C ASP A 160 27.16 11.28 -2.32
N GLY A 161 26.03 10.71 -2.79
CA GLY A 161 26.00 9.89 -4.01
C GLY A 161 26.83 8.61 -3.90
N GLN A 162 26.90 8.01 -2.70
CA GLN A 162 27.64 6.77 -2.45
C GLN A 162 26.74 5.51 -2.60
N THR A 163 25.54 5.68 -3.13
CA THR A 163 24.63 4.62 -3.55
C THR A 163 24.48 4.63 -5.06
N SER A 164 23.87 3.60 -5.66
CA SER A 164 23.56 3.58 -7.08
C SER A 164 22.44 4.55 -7.48
N ARG A 165 21.68 5.06 -6.50
CA ARG A 165 20.48 5.87 -6.72
C ARG A 165 20.79 7.36 -6.70
N THR A 166 20.15 8.10 -7.60
CA THR A 166 20.07 9.56 -7.53
C THR A 166 19.21 9.96 -6.35
N PHE A 167 19.75 10.72 -5.40
CA PHE A 167 19.01 11.23 -4.25
C PHE A 167 18.29 12.51 -4.62
N VAL A 168 16.99 12.61 -4.33
CA VAL A 168 16.15 13.81 -4.51
C VAL A 168 15.34 14.07 -3.23
N GLU A 169 15.21 15.33 -2.85
CA GLU A 169 14.48 15.73 -1.65
C GLU A 169 13.60 16.99 -1.88
N ASP A 170 13.99 17.88 -2.79
CA ASP A 170 13.24 19.08 -3.10
C ASP A 170 12.02 18.77 -3.99
N ARG A 171 10.87 19.40 -3.71
CA ARG A 171 9.64 19.28 -4.51
C ARG A 171 9.90 19.45 -6.01
N ALA A 172 10.72 20.45 -6.38
CA ALA A 172 11.03 20.75 -7.77
C ALA A 172 11.75 19.58 -8.48
N ASP A 173 12.58 18.81 -7.76
CA ASP A 173 13.25 17.64 -8.31
C ASP A 173 12.26 16.50 -8.56
N PHE A 174 11.30 16.27 -7.68
CA PHE A 174 10.21 15.32 -7.92
C PHE A 174 9.33 15.74 -9.11
N GLU A 175 9.01 17.01 -9.24
CA GLU A 175 8.27 17.56 -10.40
C GLU A 175 9.08 17.38 -11.70
N ALA A 176 10.39 17.55 -11.65
CA ALA A 176 11.27 17.30 -12.79
C ALA A 176 11.29 15.80 -13.17
N LEU A 177 11.38 14.89 -12.20
CA LEU A 177 11.27 13.44 -12.44
C LEU A 177 9.92 13.07 -13.10
N ALA A 178 8.83 13.69 -12.65
CA ALA A 178 7.49 13.41 -13.16
C ALA A 178 7.24 13.93 -14.60
N THR A 179 8.08 14.81 -15.10
CA THR A 179 7.84 15.50 -16.39
C THR A 179 8.98 15.40 -17.39
N THR A 180 10.14 14.85 -17.00
CA THR A 180 11.32 14.75 -17.86
C THR A 180 11.52 13.31 -18.35
N GLU A 181 11.47 13.11 -19.66
CA GLU A 181 11.81 11.84 -20.28
C GLU A 181 13.33 11.57 -20.21
N GLY A 182 13.71 10.30 -20.01
CA GLY A 182 15.12 9.87 -20.02
C GLY A 182 15.92 10.37 -18.81
N GLY A 183 15.27 10.57 -17.67
CA GLY A 183 15.90 10.88 -16.39
C GLY A 183 16.67 9.71 -15.78
N PRO A 184 17.04 9.80 -14.47
CA PRO A 184 17.69 8.69 -13.78
C PRO A 184 16.76 7.49 -13.66
N THR A 185 17.29 6.28 -13.87
CA THR A 185 16.55 5.02 -13.73
C THR A 185 16.53 4.48 -12.30
N GLN A 186 17.49 4.92 -11.47
CA GLN A 186 17.56 4.58 -10.05
C GLN A 186 17.45 5.84 -9.20
N VAL A 187 16.42 5.90 -8.35
CA VAL A 187 16.07 7.10 -7.57
C VAL A 187 15.77 6.75 -6.12
N PHE A 188 16.31 7.55 -5.20
CA PHE A 188 15.86 7.59 -3.82
C PHE A 188 15.27 8.97 -3.55
N GLY A 189 13.94 9.04 -3.46
CA GLY A 189 13.20 10.27 -3.22
C GLY A 189 12.72 10.36 -1.77
N LEU A 190 13.19 11.35 -1.03
CA LEU A 190 12.83 11.56 0.37
C LEU A 190 12.19 12.94 0.54
N ALA A 191 10.85 12.99 0.54
CA ALA A 191 10.12 14.23 0.69
C ALA A 191 10.45 14.90 2.04
N GLN A 192 10.59 16.21 2.05
CA GLN A 192 11.03 17.02 3.20
C GLN A 192 9.95 17.13 4.30
N VAL A 193 9.50 15.97 4.80
CA VAL A 193 8.59 15.82 5.95
C VAL A 193 8.98 14.61 6.80
N ALA A 194 8.63 14.66 8.10
CA ALA A 194 9.02 13.62 9.05
C ALA A 194 8.28 12.29 8.83
N ASN A 195 6.95 12.31 8.78
CA ASN A 195 6.15 11.10 8.84
C ASN A 195 5.18 10.94 7.68
N THR A 196 4.44 11.98 7.29
CA THR A 196 3.47 11.89 6.21
C THR A 196 3.55 13.11 5.31
N LEU A 197 3.17 12.98 4.04
CA LEU A 197 3.17 14.12 3.12
C LEU A 197 2.22 15.22 3.62
N GLN A 198 1.02 14.84 4.08
CA GLN A 198 -0.01 15.81 4.44
C GLN A 198 -0.74 15.50 5.76
N GLN A 199 -0.94 14.23 6.13
CA GLN A 199 -1.79 13.89 7.28
C GLN A 199 -1.28 14.48 8.60
N GLY A 200 0.03 14.43 8.88
CA GLY A 200 0.64 14.90 10.14
C GLY A 200 0.76 16.41 10.28
N ARG A 201 0.49 17.19 9.21
CA ARG A 201 0.62 18.66 9.25
C ARG A 201 -0.29 19.28 10.31
N SER A 202 0.12 20.38 10.90
CA SER A 202 -0.64 21.11 11.90
C SER A 202 -1.94 21.73 11.32
N GLY A 203 -2.79 22.23 12.21
CA GLY A 203 -4.08 22.82 11.87
C GLY A 203 -5.26 21.87 12.16
N ASP A 204 -6.31 22.45 12.72
CA ASP A 204 -7.53 21.73 13.07
C ASP A 204 -8.40 21.56 11.82
N SER A 205 -8.61 20.32 11.42
CA SER A 205 -9.45 19.94 10.27
C SER A 205 -10.77 19.29 10.71
N GLU A 206 -11.00 19.08 12.01
CA GLU A 206 -12.20 18.40 12.50
C GLU A 206 -13.47 19.15 12.12
N GLY A 207 -14.40 18.47 11.47
CA GLY A 207 -15.68 19.05 11.03
C GLY A 207 -15.55 20.10 9.90
N GLN A 208 -14.37 20.34 9.35
CA GLN A 208 -14.15 21.22 8.21
C GLN A 208 -14.23 20.44 6.89
N LEU A 209 -14.46 21.11 5.78
CA LEU A 209 -14.38 20.51 4.46
C LEU A 209 -12.92 20.18 4.13
N PRO A 210 -12.67 19.10 3.34
CA PRO A 210 -11.34 18.77 2.87
C PRO A 210 -10.63 19.95 2.21
N PHE A 211 -9.31 20.02 2.36
CA PHE A 211 -8.44 21.07 1.83
C PHE A 211 -8.70 22.49 2.40
N SER A 212 -9.39 22.59 3.56
CA SER A 212 -9.58 23.87 4.27
C SER A 212 -8.32 24.30 5.05
N VAL A 213 -7.46 23.36 5.42
CA VAL A 213 -6.15 23.61 6.04
C VAL A 213 -5.09 23.61 4.94
N GLU A 214 -4.19 24.59 4.99
CA GLU A 214 -3.09 24.72 4.03
C GLU A 214 -2.26 23.43 3.95
N GLN A 215 -1.93 23.02 2.73
CA GLN A 215 -1.13 21.84 2.47
C GLN A 215 0.37 22.15 2.62
N ASN A 216 1.16 21.14 3.01
CA ASN A 216 2.61 21.23 2.94
C ASN A 216 3.08 21.41 1.50
N ASP A 217 4.13 22.21 1.29
CA ASP A 217 4.76 22.43 -0.01
C ASP A 217 5.77 21.30 -0.34
N VAL A 218 5.25 20.07 -0.45
CA VAL A 218 5.99 18.85 -0.77
C VAL A 218 5.37 18.15 -1.98
N PRO A 219 6.04 17.17 -2.63
CA PRO A 219 5.42 16.44 -3.74
C PRO A 219 4.16 15.72 -3.28
N SER A 220 3.16 15.63 -4.16
CA SER A 220 2.01 14.74 -3.96
C SER A 220 2.40 13.28 -4.26
N LEU A 221 1.60 12.34 -3.79
CA LEU A 221 1.76 10.92 -4.14
C LEU A 221 1.65 10.72 -5.65
N GLU A 222 0.75 11.45 -6.32
CA GLU A 222 0.63 11.46 -7.78
C GLU A 222 1.94 11.88 -8.47
N THR A 223 2.57 12.97 -8.01
CA THR A 223 3.84 13.45 -8.57
C THR A 223 4.95 12.42 -8.41
N MET A 224 5.07 11.82 -7.22
CA MET A 224 6.05 10.76 -6.96
C MET A 224 5.77 9.52 -7.81
N THR A 225 4.50 9.13 -7.97
CA THR A 225 4.10 8.00 -8.83
C THR A 225 4.50 8.22 -10.29
N LYS A 226 4.24 9.40 -10.85
CA LYS A 226 4.66 9.76 -12.21
C LYS A 226 6.19 9.73 -12.35
N GLY A 227 6.92 10.26 -11.37
CA GLY A 227 8.37 10.23 -11.36
C GLY A 227 8.93 8.80 -11.30
N ALA A 228 8.29 7.91 -10.53
CA ALA A 228 8.66 6.50 -10.47
C ALA A 228 8.38 5.80 -11.79
N LEU A 229 7.22 6.00 -12.41
CA LEU A 229 6.90 5.44 -13.73
C LEU A 229 7.90 5.88 -14.77
N ASN A 230 8.21 7.18 -14.89
CA ASN A 230 9.19 7.71 -15.84
C ASN A 230 10.61 7.16 -15.63
N ALA A 231 10.98 6.82 -14.40
CA ALA A 231 12.27 6.18 -14.12
C ALA A 231 12.28 4.71 -14.55
N LEU A 232 11.22 3.96 -14.21
CA LEU A 232 11.15 2.51 -14.39
C LEU A 232 10.79 2.09 -15.84
N GLU A 233 10.01 2.89 -16.57
CA GLU A 233 9.58 2.57 -17.95
C GLU A 233 10.73 2.51 -18.97
N GLN A 234 11.90 3.04 -18.59
CA GLN A 234 13.10 2.99 -19.43
C GLN A 234 13.69 1.58 -19.53
N ASP A 235 13.21 0.63 -18.73
CA ASP A 235 13.63 -0.77 -18.78
C ASP A 235 12.79 -1.54 -19.80
N GLU A 236 13.47 -2.09 -20.83
CA GLU A 236 12.84 -2.83 -21.94
C GLU A 236 12.24 -4.18 -21.48
N ASP A 237 12.66 -4.72 -20.35
CA ASP A 237 12.14 -5.97 -19.76
C ASP A 237 10.87 -5.75 -18.95
N GLY A 238 10.48 -4.50 -18.74
CA GLY A 238 9.28 -4.06 -18.03
C GLY A 238 9.51 -3.71 -16.57
N LEU A 239 8.44 -3.52 -15.80
CA LEU A 239 8.55 -2.99 -14.44
C LEU A 239 7.62 -3.67 -13.44
N PHE A 240 7.98 -3.52 -12.16
CA PHE A 240 7.11 -3.70 -11.00
C PHE A 240 7.09 -2.40 -10.20
N LEU A 241 5.89 -1.91 -9.87
CA LEU A 241 5.72 -0.73 -9.02
C LEU A 241 4.62 -0.96 -7.98
N MET A 242 4.93 -0.72 -6.72
CA MET A 242 3.96 -0.61 -5.63
C MET A 242 3.80 0.87 -5.23
N VAL A 243 2.56 1.33 -5.19
CA VAL A 243 2.19 2.70 -4.75
C VAL A 243 1.23 2.60 -3.58
N GLU A 244 1.51 3.33 -2.50
CA GLU A 244 0.74 3.30 -1.27
C GLU A 244 0.28 4.70 -0.83
N GLY A 245 -1.04 4.85 -0.65
CA GLY A 245 -1.63 5.94 0.12
C GLY A 245 -1.62 5.62 1.62
N GLY A 246 -0.43 5.45 2.21
CA GLY A 246 -0.27 4.92 3.56
C GLY A 246 -0.89 5.80 4.65
N ALA A 247 -0.97 7.09 4.45
CA ALA A 247 -1.58 8.01 5.41
C ALA A 247 -3.11 7.89 5.52
N ILE A 248 -3.78 7.18 4.59
CA ILE A 248 -5.20 6.81 4.72
C ILE A 248 -5.42 5.97 5.99
N ASP A 249 -4.54 5.00 6.25
CA ASP A 249 -4.53 4.20 7.47
C ASP A 249 -4.34 5.08 8.73
N TRP A 250 -3.37 5.99 8.71
CA TRP A 250 -3.09 6.86 9.84
C TRP A 250 -4.27 7.77 10.19
N THR A 251 -4.98 8.28 9.19
CA THR A 251 -6.24 9.01 9.41
C THR A 251 -7.33 8.14 10.01
N GLY A 252 -7.40 6.85 9.64
CA GLY A 252 -8.30 5.87 10.23
C GLY A 252 -7.99 5.63 11.70
N HIS A 253 -6.72 5.45 12.07
CA HIS A 253 -6.27 5.36 13.46
C HIS A 253 -6.63 6.59 14.30
N ALA A 254 -6.49 7.78 13.73
CA ALA A 254 -6.80 9.05 14.37
C ALA A 254 -8.29 9.42 14.30
N ASN A 255 -9.09 8.70 13.51
CA ASN A 255 -10.50 8.98 13.22
C ASN A 255 -10.73 10.36 12.57
N GLU A 256 -9.85 10.78 11.68
CA GLU A 256 -9.82 12.08 11.03
C GLU A 256 -10.54 12.07 9.68
N THR A 257 -11.85 12.23 9.66
CA THR A 257 -12.67 12.16 8.44
C THR A 257 -12.19 13.09 7.34
N THR A 258 -11.89 14.34 7.65
CA THR A 258 -11.49 15.34 6.65
C THR A 258 -10.16 14.99 6.00
N ARG A 259 -9.15 14.65 6.80
CA ARG A 259 -7.84 14.24 6.29
C ARG A 259 -7.88 12.89 5.58
N ASN A 260 -8.74 11.97 6.02
CA ASN A 260 -8.94 10.69 5.31
C ASN A 260 -9.45 10.90 3.88
N ILE A 261 -10.35 11.87 3.69
CA ILE A 261 -10.82 12.23 2.34
C ILE A 261 -9.68 12.86 1.52
N GLU A 262 -8.86 13.74 2.11
CA GLU A 262 -7.73 14.38 1.43
C GLU A 262 -6.71 13.33 0.94
N GLU A 263 -6.28 12.42 1.82
CA GLU A 263 -5.34 11.35 1.49
C GLU A 263 -5.91 10.37 0.46
N THR A 264 -7.22 10.07 0.54
CA THR A 264 -7.89 9.23 -0.46
C THR A 264 -7.97 9.90 -1.83
N VAL A 265 -8.13 11.24 -1.88
CA VAL A 265 -8.12 11.99 -3.14
C VAL A 265 -6.74 11.95 -3.80
N ASP A 266 -5.65 12.13 -3.04
CA ASP A 266 -4.28 12.03 -3.57
C ASP A 266 -3.96 10.60 -4.06
N PHE A 267 -4.36 9.57 -3.31
CA PHE A 267 -4.26 8.18 -3.77
C PHE A 267 -5.03 7.93 -5.07
N ASN A 268 -6.26 8.44 -5.19
CA ASN A 268 -7.04 8.30 -6.41
C ASN A 268 -6.38 8.98 -7.61
N ALA A 269 -5.77 10.16 -7.43
CA ALA A 269 -5.01 10.85 -8.47
C ALA A 269 -3.80 10.01 -8.92
N SER A 270 -3.14 9.31 -7.99
CA SER A 270 -2.04 8.40 -8.30
C SER A 270 -2.52 7.19 -9.13
N VAL A 271 -3.69 6.62 -8.80
CA VAL A 271 -4.28 5.53 -9.62
C VAL A 271 -4.65 6.04 -11.02
N GLU A 272 -5.19 7.26 -11.14
CA GLU A 272 -5.49 7.87 -12.45
C GLU A 272 -4.21 8.05 -13.27
N ALA A 273 -3.10 8.48 -12.64
CA ALA A 273 -1.80 8.61 -13.30
C ALA A 273 -1.26 7.25 -13.81
N VAL A 274 -1.40 6.18 -13.02
CA VAL A 274 -1.04 4.82 -13.47
C VAL A 274 -1.89 4.39 -14.65
N VAL A 275 -3.21 4.61 -14.62
CA VAL A 275 -4.11 4.26 -15.74
C VAL A 275 -3.75 5.04 -17.00
N GLU A 276 -3.48 6.35 -16.88
CA GLU A 276 -3.04 7.18 -18.01
C GLU A 276 -1.73 6.65 -18.60
N TRP A 277 -0.76 6.32 -17.76
CA TRP A 277 0.50 5.71 -18.21
C TRP A 277 0.28 4.39 -18.95
N VAL A 278 -0.57 3.49 -18.43
CA VAL A 278 -0.88 2.22 -19.13
C VAL A 278 -1.49 2.49 -20.50
N GLU A 279 -2.34 3.51 -20.64
CA GLU A 279 -3.05 3.81 -21.88
C GLU A 279 -2.20 4.59 -22.90
N THR A 280 -1.10 5.24 -22.47
CA THR A 280 -0.21 6.04 -23.34
C THR A 280 1.13 5.36 -23.64
N GLU A 281 1.75 4.74 -22.64
CA GLU A 281 3.10 4.19 -22.73
C GLU A 281 3.14 2.65 -22.74
N SER A 282 2.01 1.97 -22.40
CA SER A 282 1.91 0.52 -22.34
C SER A 282 0.60 0.04 -22.97
N SER A 283 0.06 -1.08 -22.50
CA SER A 283 -1.26 -1.59 -22.89
C SER A 283 -1.85 -2.51 -21.80
N TRP A 284 -3.17 -2.67 -21.81
CA TRP A 284 -3.86 -3.61 -20.94
C TRP A 284 -3.60 -5.10 -21.28
N ASP A 285 -3.00 -5.38 -22.43
CA ASP A 285 -2.58 -6.72 -22.83
C ASP A 285 -1.21 -7.10 -22.23
N GLU A 286 -0.46 -6.13 -21.71
CA GLU A 286 0.89 -6.29 -21.14
C GLU A 286 0.97 -5.92 -19.67
N THR A 287 0.11 -5.04 -19.18
CA THR A 287 0.12 -4.52 -17.81
C THR A 287 -1.05 -5.02 -16.99
N LEU A 288 -0.78 -5.44 -15.77
CA LEU A 288 -1.77 -5.74 -14.73
C LEU A 288 -1.76 -4.63 -13.69
N VAL A 289 -2.90 -4.00 -13.45
CA VAL A 289 -3.11 -3.03 -12.36
C VAL A 289 -4.07 -3.63 -11.35
N ILE A 290 -3.66 -3.66 -10.08
CA ILE A 290 -4.46 -4.09 -8.93
C ILE A 290 -4.58 -2.91 -7.97
N VAL A 291 -5.79 -2.59 -7.54
CA VAL A 291 -6.08 -1.56 -6.53
C VAL A 291 -6.80 -2.22 -5.37
N THR A 292 -6.21 -2.18 -4.18
CA THR A 292 -6.75 -2.82 -2.99
C THR A 292 -6.23 -2.12 -1.73
N ALA A 293 -6.56 -2.63 -0.55
CA ALA A 293 -5.95 -2.24 0.72
C ALA A 293 -5.34 -3.48 1.40
N ASP A 294 -4.36 -3.28 2.26
CA ASP A 294 -3.75 -4.33 3.07
C ASP A 294 -4.66 -4.72 4.26
N HIS A 295 -5.46 -3.80 4.79
CA HIS A 295 -6.51 -4.00 5.80
C HIS A 295 -7.45 -2.79 5.86
N GLU A 296 -8.53 -2.91 6.61
CA GLU A 296 -9.39 -1.80 7.02
C GLU A 296 -8.88 -1.20 8.34
N THR A 297 -9.01 0.12 8.49
CA THR A 297 -8.61 0.86 9.69
C THR A 297 -9.69 1.83 10.14
N GLY A 298 -9.95 1.84 11.46
CA GLY A 298 -10.88 2.78 12.10
C GLY A 298 -12.29 2.25 12.25
N TYR A 299 -12.62 1.12 11.64
CA TYR A 299 -13.98 0.58 11.62
C TYR A 299 -14.99 1.64 11.20
N LEU A 300 -14.77 2.19 9.99
CA LEU A 300 -15.61 3.25 9.44
C LEU A 300 -16.92 2.71 8.89
N ASP A 301 -18.06 3.23 9.37
CA ASP A 301 -19.38 2.83 8.90
C ASP A 301 -20.38 3.99 9.04
N GLY A 302 -21.63 3.80 8.64
CA GLY A 302 -22.68 4.80 8.83
C GLY A 302 -22.90 5.14 10.31
N SER A 303 -23.25 6.38 10.59
CA SER A 303 -23.32 6.92 11.97
C SER A 303 -24.31 6.18 12.90
N ALA A 304 -25.32 5.52 12.32
CA ALA A 304 -26.32 4.75 13.07
C ALA A 304 -25.98 3.25 13.21
N SER A 305 -24.77 2.81 12.77
CA SER A 305 -24.32 1.44 12.96
C SER A 305 -24.10 1.12 14.44
N ASP A 306 -24.11 -0.17 14.79
CA ASP A 306 -24.05 -0.78 16.12
C ASP A 306 -25.44 -0.94 16.77
N PRO A 307 -25.95 -2.20 16.88
CA PRO A 307 -25.34 -3.47 16.46
C PRO A 307 -25.58 -3.85 14.99
N THR A 308 -26.25 -3.04 14.22
CA THR A 308 -26.57 -3.27 12.81
C THR A 308 -25.81 -2.29 11.93
N TRP A 309 -25.28 -2.77 10.82
CA TRP A 309 -24.57 -1.92 9.86
C TRP A 309 -25.56 -1.02 9.11
N THR A 310 -25.17 0.24 8.95
CA THR A 310 -25.90 1.22 8.14
C THR A 310 -24.94 1.83 7.11
N PRO A 311 -25.42 2.17 5.91
CA PRO A 311 -24.52 2.76 4.90
C PRO A 311 -24.05 4.15 5.34
N ILE A 312 -22.83 4.49 4.93
CA ILE A 312 -22.35 5.88 4.93
C ILE A 312 -23.20 6.65 3.93
N THR A 313 -23.73 7.80 4.33
CA THR A 313 -24.56 8.65 3.48
C THR A 313 -24.04 10.08 3.48
N GLY A 314 -24.47 10.89 2.52
CA GLY A 314 -24.07 12.29 2.44
C GLY A 314 -24.48 12.92 1.12
N GLU A 315 -24.33 14.23 1.07
CA GLU A 315 -24.56 15.02 -0.14
C GLU A 315 -23.24 15.54 -0.68
N LYS A 316 -23.13 15.69 -2.02
CA LYS A 316 -21.93 16.22 -2.65
C LYS A 316 -21.57 17.60 -2.08
N GLY A 317 -20.31 17.77 -1.65
CA GLY A 317 -19.78 19.00 -1.08
C GLY A 317 -20.08 19.17 0.41
N GLN A 318 -20.54 18.10 1.09
CA GLN A 318 -20.70 18.03 2.54
C GLN A 318 -19.86 16.87 3.08
N LEU A 319 -19.51 16.93 4.37
CA LEU A 319 -18.94 15.77 5.04
C LEU A 319 -19.99 14.64 5.11
N PRO A 320 -19.56 13.38 4.96
CA PRO A 320 -20.47 12.23 5.03
C PRO A 320 -21.03 12.03 6.45
N ASP A 321 -22.24 11.47 6.52
CA ASP A 321 -22.82 10.96 7.76
C ASP A 321 -22.24 9.57 8.03
N GLN A 322 -21.18 9.55 8.83
CA GLN A 322 -20.38 8.38 9.17
C GLN A 322 -19.89 8.44 10.61
N LYS A 323 -19.38 7.32 11.09
CA LYS A 323 -18.76 7.21 12.41
C LYS A 323 -17.61 6.21 12.39
N TRP A 324 -16.57 6.54 13.09
CA TRP A 324 -15.47 5.65 13.42
C TRP A 324 -15.80 4.87 14.69
N PHE A 325 -15.72 3.55 14.66
CA PHE A 325 -16.05 2.68 15.79
C PHE A 325 -14.82 2.08 16.47
N SER A 326 -13.62 2.33 15.90
CA SER A 326 -12.33 1.88 16.42
C SER A 326 -11.26 2.91 16.09
N GLY A 327 -10.13 2.83 16.76
CA GLY A 327 -8.86 3.44 16.35
C GLY A 327 -7.84 2.38 15.93
N ASN A 328 -8.30 1.16 15.59
CA ASN A 328 -7.44 0.04 15.21
C ASN A 328 -7.93 -0.61 13.92
N HIS A 329 -7.14 -1.55 13.40
CA HIS A 329 -7.53 -2.36 12.24
C HIS A 329 -8.71 -3.28 12.56
N THR A 330 -9.41 -3.70 11.51
CA THR A 330 -10.42 -4.75 11.59
C THR A 330 -10.15 -5.85 10.57
N ASN A 331 -10.88 -6.98 10.70
CA ASN A 331 -10.88 -8.06 9.72
C ASN A 331 -12.01 -7.90 8.68
N GLN A 332 -12.50 -6.69 8.45
CA GLN A 332 -13.43 -6.45 7.34
C GLN A 332 -12.76 -6.85 6.03
N LEU A 333 -13.54 -7.44 5.14
CA LEU A 333 -13.08 -7.64 3.77
C LEU A 333 -12.82 -6.27 3.14
N VAL A 334 -11.65 -6.12 2.54
CA VAL A 334 -11.32 -4.93 1.74
C VAL A 334 -11.69 -5.17 0.27
N PRO A 335 -12.02 -4.12 -0.50
CA PRO A 335 -12.27 -4.28 -1.93
C PRO A 335 -10.97 -4.51 -2.70
N LEU A 336 -11.06 -5.30 -3.77
CA LEU A 336 -9.99 -5.46 -4.74
C LEU A 336 -10.57 -5.23 -6.14
N PHE A 337 -9.91 -4.36 -6.87
CA PHE A 337 -10.21 -4.02 -8.26
C PHE A 337 -9.02 -4.38 -9.12
N ALA A 338 -9.23 -5.01 -10.28
CA ALA A 338 -8.14 -5.31 -11.19
C ALA A 338 -8.53 -5.19 -12.64
N LYS A 339 -7.56 -4.79 -13.47
CA LYS A 339 -7.67 -4.68 -14.92
C LYS A 339 -6.34 -5.02 -15.57
N GLY A 340 -6.42 -5.59 -16.76
CA GLY A 340 -5.27 -5.93 -17.58
C GLY A 340 -4.94 -7.42 -17.58
N VAL A 341 -3.78 -7.76 -18.13
CA VAL A 341 -3.34 -9.14 -18.34
C VAL A 341 -3.35 -9.94 -17.03
N GLY A 342 -3.93 -11.14 -17.02
CA GLY A 342 -3.99 -12.00 -15.84
C GLY A 342 -4.97 -11.58 -14.75
N SER A 343 -5.70 -10.45 -14.89
CA SER A 343 -6.65 -10.00 -13.88
C SER A 343 -7.81 -10.99 -13.64
N ASP A 344 -8.19 -11.77 -14.63
CA ASP A 344 -9.22 -12.82 -14.55
C ASP A 344 -8.83 -13.97 -13.61
N LEU A 345 -7.54 -14.22 -13.39
CA LEU A 345 -7.04 -15.22 -12.45
C LEU A 345 -7.51 -14.90 -11.02
N LEU A 346 -7.52 -13.61 -10.63
CA LEU A 346 -7.97 -13.20 -9.30
C LEU A 346 -9.39 -13.66 -8.98
N GLY A 347 -10.29 -13.61 -9.96
CA GLY A 347 -11.65 -14.13 -9.80
C GLY A 347 -11.71 -15.65 -9.59
N SER A 348 -10.71 -16.38 -10.10
CA SER A 348 -10.65 -17.84 -9.95
C SER A 348 -10.11 -18.32 -8.60
N TYR A 349 -9.45 -17.45 -7.83
CA TYR A 349 -8.91 -17.75 -6.50
C TYR A 349 -9.90 -17.50 -5.36
N ALA A 350 -11.17 -17.18 -5.66
CA ALA A 350 -12.16 -16.95 -4.62
C ALA A 350 -12.25 -18.15 -3.66
N VAL A 351 -11.99 -17.89 -2.38
CA VAL A 351 -12.00 -18.89 -1.30
C VAL A 351 -13.33 -18.96 -0.56
N GLY A 352 -14.23 -18.00 -0.80
CA GLY A 352 -15.54 -17.95 -0.19
C GLY A 352 -16.45 -16.89 -0.80
N SER A 353 -17.63 -16.72 -0.20
CA SER A 353 -18.62 -15.72 -0.61
C SER A 353 -19.25 -15.06 0.62
N ASP A 354 -19.25 -13.74 0.63
CA ASP A 354 -19.93 -12.92 1.62
C ASP A 354 -21.34 -12.53 1.10
N PRO A 355 -22.40 -12.57 1.92
CA PRO A 355 -23.76 -12.30 1.47
C PRO A 355 -23.99 -10.87 0.97
N VAL A 356 -23.12 -9.92 1.32
CA VAL A 356 -23.22 -8.50 0.94
C VAL A 356 -22.10 -8.11 -0.04
N ARG A 357 -20.86 -8.55 0.22
CA ARG A 357 -19.67 -8.18 -0.55
C ARG A 357 -19.35 -9.13 -1.71
N GLY A 358 -20.05 -10.27 -1.81
CA GLY A 358 -19.87 -11.23 -2.89
C GLY A 358 -18.66 -12.15 -2.70
N ALA A 359 -18.08 -12.62 -3.79
CA ALA A 359 -16.91 -13.48 -3.75
C ALA A 359 -15.71 -12.76 -3.14
N TYR A 360 -14.91 -13.50 -2.35
CA TYR A 360 -13.66 -12.97 -1.80
C TYR A 360 -12.52 -13.97 -1.95
N LEU A 361 -11.31 -13.44 -2.18
CA LEU A 361 -10.05 -14.15 -2.20
C LEU A 361 -9.25 -13.84 -0.91
N ASP A 362 -8.09 -14.44 -0.77
CA ASP A 362 -7.15 -14.14 0.31
C ASP A 362 -6.02 -13.23 -0.19
N ASN A 363 -5.44 -12.39 0.68
CA ASN A 363 -4.40 -11.45 0.25
C ASN A 363 -3.11 -12.12 -0.26
N VAL A 364 -2.86 -13.39 0.05
CA VAL A 364 -1.77 -14.18 -0.53
C VAL A 364 -1.93 -14.39 -2.04
N ASP A 365 -3.14 -14.32 -2.56
CA ASP A 365 -3.44 -14.55 -3.97
C ASP A 365 -2.97 -13.39 -4.87
N VAL A 366 -2.70 -12.22 -4.31
CA VAL A 366 -2.13 -11.07 -5.06
C VAL A 366 -0.71 -11.41 -5.55
N ALA A 367 0.18 -11.85 -4.67
CA ALA A 367 1.51 -12.31 -5.08
C ALA A 367 1.45 -13.53 -6.01
N ARG A 368 0.50 -14.43 -5.76
CA ARG A 368 0.32 -15.63 -6.57
C ARG A 368 0.04 -15.31 -8.04
N VAL A 369 -0.78 -14.30 -8.34
CA VAL A 369 -1.02 -13.88 -9.72
C VAL A 369 0.27 -13.43 -10.39
N ALA A 370 1.10 -12.64 -9.71
CA ALA A 370 2.38 -12.18 -10.24
C ALA A 370 3.34 -13.35 -10.50
N PHE A 371 3.52 -14.25 -9.54
CA PHE A 371 4.37 -15.43 -9.71
C PHE A 371 3.86 -16.39 -10.79
N GLU A 372 2.55 -16.56 -10.95
CA GLU A 372 1.99 -17.37 -12.04
C GLU A 372 2.16 -16.72 -13.41
N SER A 373 2.07 -15.38 -13.50
CA SER A 373 2.26 -14.64 -14.74
C SER A 373 3.71 -14.62 -15.23
N TRP A 374 4.68 -14.61 -14.30
CA TRP A 374 6.11 -14.51 -14.58
C TRP A 374 6.85 -15.84 -14.58
N GLY A 375 6.13 -16.98 -14.48
CA GLY A 375 6.72 -18.32 -14.40
C GLY A 375 7.05 -18.71 -12.95
N ARG A 376 6.76 -19.99 -12.67
CA ARG A 376 6.66 -20.52 -11.31
C ARG A 376 7.95 -21.02 -10.67
N ASP A 377 9.10 -20.88 -11.30
CA ASP A 377 10.30 -21.63 -10.89
C ASP A 377 10.75 -21.42 -9.43
N ASP A 378 10.19 -20.40 -8.73
CA ASP A 378 10.52 -20.10 -7.34
C ASP A 378 9.33 -19.66 -6.46
N ALA A 379 8.08 -19.91 -6.85
CA ALA A 379 6.96 -19.69 -5.93
C ALA A 379 7.08 -20.67 -4.75
N PRO A 380 6.91 -20.23 -3.48
CA PRO A 380 6.95 -21.15 -2.36
C PRO A 380 5.90 -22.25 -2.56
N GLU A 381 6.32 -23.52 -2.53
CA GLU A 381 5.40 -24.65 -2.48
C GLU A 381 4.59 -24.49 -1.18
N GLN A 382 3.34 -24.06 -1.30
CA GLN A 382 2.41 -24.21 -0.20
C GLN A 382 2.19 -25.72 -0.04
N GLU A 383 2.71 -26.31 1.04
CA GLU A 383 2.23 -27.61 1.50
C GLU A 383 0.72 -27.50 1.68
N GLY A 384 -0.01 -28.21 0.82
CA GLY A 384 -1.44 -28.08 0.67
C GLY A 384 -2.15 -28.24 2.01
N ILE A 385 -2.90 -27.22 2.38
CA ILE A 385 -4.05 -27.42 3.25
C ILE A 385 -5.04 -28.24 2.41
N GLU A 386 -5.07 -29.56 2.62
CA GLU A 386 -6.12 -30.41 2.07
C GLU A 386 -7.46 -29.91 2.64
N ILE A 387 -8.21 -29.19 1.82
CA ILE A 387 -9.60 -28.89 2.11
C ILE A 387 -10.36 -30.21 1.91
N HIS A 388 -10.58 -30.93 2.98
CA HIS A 388 -11.57 -32.02 2.99
C HIS A 388 -12.96 -31.38 2.81
N ALA A 389 -13.39 -31.27 1.56
CA ALA A 389 -14.78 -31.02 1.24
C ALA A 389 -15.58 -32.30 1.61
N ASN A 390 -16.08 -32.35 2.83
CA ASN A 390 -17.20 -33.23 3.14
C ASN A 390 -18.47 -32.53 2.62
N VAL A 391 -18.91 -32.96 1.44
CA VAL A 391 -20.28 -32.71 0.96
C VAL A 391 -21.10 -33.91 1.36
N PRO A 392 -22.20 -33.78 2.11
CA PRO A 392 -23.30 -34.73 2.07
C PRO A 392 -24.27 -34.39 0.93
#